data_06e89358afd9c64b5f6c43e5ccbc99d1
#
_entry.id   06e89358afd9c64b5f6c43e5ccbc99d1
#
_cell.length_a   1.000
_cell.length_b   1.000
_cell.length_c   1.000
_cell.angle_alpha   90.00
_cell.angle_beta   90.00
_cell.angle_gamma   90.00
#
_symmetry.space_group_name_H-M   'P 1'
#
loop_
_entity.id
_entity.type
_entity.pdbx_description
1 polymer ?
#
loop_
_entity_poly.entity_id
_entity_poly.type
_entity_poly.pdbx_seq_one_letter_code
_entity_poly.pdbx_strand_id
1 'polypeptide(L)'
;MTENDDPHILAPVFPDRTNGQLATFANISRDANLSIALTVTPKDYTTVTWFIDGQEVESGTDSDKEINRSLKAGTYNLKIEVETVKGKKTSREGLVVVNPLADDPQSKEVAFERIVSPGKTARLYGSNLQNVTAILLGGNTITDPTYVESADENYLEYTIPTGVSEGDYRIVLQDADGNQYGADMVKVTNASLVISGANRATANVDWTISGINLENIASLTIGGQTVSQFSNQSSTEITLTCPDLSDGSYTMTGKTRSGEAVQFLNDNI
;
A
#
# COMPACT_ATOMS: atom_id res chain seq x y z
N MET A 1 -19.58 39.53 23.60
CA MET A 1 -18.94 38.76 22.50
C MET A 1 -19.82 38.95 21.29
N THR A 2 -19.27 39.43 20.21
CA THR A 2 -20.01 39.64 18.97
C THR A 2 -20.33 38.26 18.40
N GLU A 3 -21.60 37.98 18.16
CA GLU A 3 -22.13 36.72 17.56
C GLU A 3 -21.57 36.41 16.16
N ASN A 4 -20.46 36.98 15.79
CA ASN A 4 -19.94 37.00 14.41
C ASN A 4 -18.52 36.42 14.27
N ASP A 5 -17.95 35.93 15.37
CA ASP A 5 -16.57 35.42 15.32
C ASP A 5 -16.53 34.06 14.57
N ASP A 6 -15.59 33.95 13.64
CA ASP A 6 -15.32 32.68 12.95
C ASP A 6 -14.75 31.69 13.95
N PRO A 7 -15.07 30.39 13.82
CA PRO A 7 -14.54 29.39 14.71
C PRO A 7 -13.04 29.17 14.47
N HIS A 8 -12.29 29.03 15.55
CA HIS A 8 -10.87 28.74 15.51
C HIS A 8 -10.54 27.56 16.42
N ILE A 9 -9.69 26.68 15.93
CA ILE A 9 -9.08 25.62 16.72
C ILE A 9 -7.76 26.16 17.26
N LEU A 10 -7.70 26.39 18.57
CA LEU A 10 -6.56 26.97 19.26
C LEU A 10 -5.53 25.93 19.67
N ALA A 11 -5.99 24.75 20.05
CA ALA A 11 -5.17 23.60 20.41
C ALA A 11 -5.93 22.29 20.08
N PRO A 12 -5.23 21.23 19.76
CA PRO A 12 -3.79 21.14 19.48
C PRO A 12 -3.42 21.84 18.15
N VAL A 13 -2.13 22.09 17.96
CA VAL A 13 -1.61 22.63 16.70
C VAL A 13 -1.43 21.48 15.71
N PHE A 14 -2.07 21.60 14.55
CA PHE A 14 -1.91 20.66 13.45
C PHE A 14 -0.78 21.11 12.54
N PRO A 15 0.08 20.20 12.08
CA PRO A 15 1.15 20.52 11.15
C PRO A 15 0.60 20.94 9.79
N ASP A 16 1.32 21.84 9.13
CA ASP A 16 0.99 22.23 7.76
C ASP A 16 1.18 21.09 6.78
N ARG A 17 0.43 21.12 5.69
CA ARG A 17 0.61 20.16 4.59
C ARG A 17 1.99 20.34 3.95
N THR A 18 2.66 19.23 3.66
CA THR A 18 3.92 19.23 2.90
C THR A 18 3.65 18.76 1.48
N ASN A 19 3.95 19.58 0.49
CA ASN A 19 3.68 19.30 -0.94
C ASN A 19 2.21 18.89 -1.22
N GLY A 20 1.26 19.51 -0.51
CA GLY A 20 -0.17 19.19 -0.62
C GLY A 20 -0.61 17.93 0.13
N GLN A 21 0.30 17.16 0.69
CA GLN A 21 0.01 15.96 1.47
C GLN A 21 -0.15 16.28 2.96
N LEU A 22 -0.99 15.50 3.64
CA LEU A 22 -1.16 15.60 5.09
C LEU A 22 0.14 15.21 5.81
N ALA A 23 0.50 15.98 6.82
CA ALA A 23 1.62 15.66 7.69
C ALA A 23 1.18 14.85 8.91
N THR A 24 2.13 14.15 9.52
CA THR A 24 1.88 13.38 10.73
C THR A 24 1.63 14.31 11.91
N PHE A 25 0.42 14.25 12.45
CA PHE A 25 -0.01 14.97 13.64
C PHE A 25 0.35 14.24 14.92
N ALA A 26 0.10 12.94 14.97
CA ALA A 26 0.37 12.09 16.13
C ALA A 26 1.01 10.77 15.72
N ASN A 27 1.90 10.30 16.57
CA ASN A 27 2.59 9.01 16.41
C ASN A 27 2.49 8.30 17.77
N ILE A 28 1.68 7.25 17.83
CA ILE A 28 1.37 6.53 19.07
C ILE A 28 1.65 5.04 18.90
N SER A 29 1.80 4.33 20.02
CA SER A 29 1.87 2.87 20.02
C SER A 29 0.45 2.27 20.02
N ARG A 30 0.28 1.07 19.46
CA ARG A 30 -1.01 0.36 19.39
C ARG A 30 -1.64 0.11 20.77
N ASP A 31 -0.84 0.00 21.83
CA ASP A 31 -1.31 -0.19 23.19
C ASP A 31 -1.69 1.12 23.91
N ALA A 32 -1.47 2.27 23.26
CA ALA A 32 -1.88 3.57 23.73
C ALA A 32 -3.17 4.03 23.06
N ASN A 33 -3.99 4.80 23.78
CA ASN A 33 -5.14 5.46 23.17
C ASN A 33 -4.73 6.76 22.47
N LEU A 34 -5.39 7.06 21.35
CA LEU A 34 -5.41 8.41 20.81
C LEU A 34 -6.21 9.28 21.76
N SER A 35 -5.55 10.17 22.49
CA SER A 35 -6.15 11.09 23.46
C SER A 35 -5.81 12.52 23.06
N ILE A 36 -6.83 13.31 22.75
CA ILE A 36 -6.69 14.68 22.30
C ILE A 36 -7.78 15.51 22.98
N ALA A 37 -7.36 16.55 23.72
CA ALA A 37 -8.27 17.57 24.28
C ALA A 37 -8.22 18.80 23.37
N LEU A 38 -9.38 19.22 22.87
CA LEU A 38 -9.53 20.30 21.94
C LEU A 38 -9.88 21.63 22.64
N THR A 39 -9.18 22.69 22.28
CA THR A 39 -9.55 24.04 22.68
C THR A 39 -10.00 24.82 21.46
N VAL A 40 -11.21 25.37 21.52
CA VAL A 40 -11.82 26.12 20.43
C VAL A 40 -12.37 27.47 20.89
N THR A 41 -12.57 28.38 19.94
CA THR A 41 -13.24 29.65 20.19
C THR A 41 -14.21 29.97 19.04
N PRO A 42 -15.41 30.54 19.26
CA PRO A 42 -16.04 30.80 20.58
C PRO A 42 -16.44 29.51 21.29
N LYS A 43 -16.24 29.45 22.59
CA LYS A 43 -16.39 28.25 23.40
C LYS A 43 -17.85 27.74 23.48
N ASP A 44 -18.76 28.58 23.84
CA ASP A 44 -20.11 28.18 24.27
C ASP A 44 -21.10 27.91 23.14
N TYR A 45 -20.68 28.08 21.87
CA TYR A 45 -21.56 28.03 20.71
C TYR A 45 -21.01 27.17 19.58
N THR A 46 -20.21 26.16 19.90
CA THR A 46 -19.48 25.37 18.92
C THR A 46 -19.82 23.89 19.03
N THR A 47 -20.10 23.27 17.90
CA THR A 47 -20.14 21.81 17.77
C THR A 47 -18.80 21.33 17.24
N VAL A 48 -18.25 20.33 17.90
CA VAL A 48 -17.01 19.66 17.50
C VAL A 48 -17.34 18.27 16.95
N THR A 49 -16.88 17.97 15.75
CA THR A 49 -17.06 16.66 15.13
C THR A 49 -15.71 16.09 14.74
N TRP A 50 -15.48 14.85 15.13
CA TRP A 50 -14.27 14.09 14.87
C TRP A 50 -14.52 13.07 13.79
N PHE A 51 -13.61 12.99 12.80
CA PHE A 51 -13.64 12.02 11.72
C PHE A 51 -12.33 11.24 11.68
N ILE A 52 -12.43 9.93 11.51
CA ILE A 52 -11.30 9.05 11.22
C ILE A 52 -11.56 8.41 9.87
N ASP A 53 -10.64 8.58 8.92
CA ASP A 53 -10.76 8.12 7.53
C ASP A 53 -12.10 8.53 6.87
N GLY A 54 -12.53 9.76 7.17
CA GLY A 54 -13.76 10.33 6.63
C GLY A 54 -15.05 9.87 7.32
N GLN A 55 -14.97 8.95 8.29
CA GLN A 55 -16.13 8.50 9.06
C GLN A 55 -16.25 9.30 10.36
N GLU A 56 -17.44 9.82 10.63
CA GLU A 56 -17.73 10.46 11.90
C GLU A 56 -17.63 9.44 13.03
N VAL A 57 -16.79 9.72 14.01
CA VAL A 57 -16.56 8.84 15.17
C VAL A 57 -17.08 9.41 16.46
N GLU A 58 -17.18 10.73 16.54
CA GLU A 58 -17.69 11.43 17.69
C GLU A 58 -18.16 12.84 17.31
N SER A 59 -19.25 13.33 17.91
CA SER A 59 -19.74 14.69 17.77
C SER A 59 -20.37 15.18 19.08
N GLY A 60 -20.28 16.48 19.35
CA GLY A 60 -20.89 17.08 20.54
C GLY A 60 -20.79 18.60 20.54
N THR A 61 -21.55 19.22 21.45
CA THR A 61 -21.65 20.66 21.60
C THR A 61 -20.71 21.23 22.67
N ASP A 62 -19.88 20.39 23.28
CA ASP A 62 -18.88 20.80 24.25
C ASP A 62 -17.60 21.21 23.50
N SER A 63 -17.15 22.43 23.71
CA SER A 63 -15.95 22.95 23.08
C SER A 63 -14.65 22.37 23.61
N ASP A 64 -14.69 21.76 24.79
CA ASP A 64 -13.54 21.08 25.40
C ASP A 64 -13.62 19.55 25.15
N LYS A 65 -14.31 19.15 24.09
CA LYS A 65 -14.51 17.75 23.77
C LYS A 65 -13.18 17.06 23.57
N GLU A 66 -13.04 15.95 24.26
CA GLU A 66 -11.87 15.10 24.20
C GLU A 66 -12.21 13.83 23.41
N ILE A 67 -11.32 13.45 22.48
CA ILE A 67 -11.35 12.12 21.92
C ILE A 67 -10.39 11.22 22.70
N ASN A 68 -10.87 10.05 23.10
CA ASN A 68 -10.05 9.03 23.75
C ASN A 68 -10.41 7.68 23.14
N ARG A 69 -9.56 7.17 22.24
CA ARG A 69 -9.88 6.02 21.41
C ARG A 69 -8.71 5.09 21.25
N SER A 70 -8.95 3.81 21.42
CA SER A 70 -8.03 2.76 20.97
C SER A 70 -8.12 2.64 19.45
N LEU A 71 -6.97 2.63 18.79
CA LEU A 71 -6.85 2.41 17.34
C LEU A 71 -5.94 1.22 17.08
N LYS A 72 -6.24 0.47 16.03
CA LYS A 72 -5.39 -0.62 15.55
C LYS A 72 -4.15 -0.05 14.86
N ALA A 73 -3.10 -0.86 14.73
CA ALA A 73 -1.90 -0.44 14.00
C ALA A 73 -2.23 -0.03 12.56
N GLY A 74 -1.66 1.07 12.12
CA GLY A 74 -1.90 1.62 10.79
C GLY A 74 -1.80 3.14 10.76
N THR A 75 -2.05 3.74 9.59
CA THR A 75 -2.08 5.19 9.40
C THR A 75 -3.50 5.64 9.11
N TYR A 76 -3.96 6.62 9.85
CA TYR A 76 -5.32 7.15 9.79
C TYR A 76 -5.32 8.63 9.44
N ASN A 77 -6.33 9.06 8.66
CA ASN A 77 -6.62 10.48 8.48
C ASN A 77 -7.53 10.94 9.61
N LEU A 78 -7.02 11.83 10.47
CA LEU A 78 -7.81 12.49 11.50
C LEU A 78 -8.24 13.85 10.99
N LYS A 79 -9.56 14.10 10.98
CA LYS A 79 -10.13 15.42 10.70
C LYS A 79 -10.97 15.87 11.89
N ILE A 80 -10.83 17.13 12.24
CA ILE A 80 -11.67 17.80 13.21
C ILE A 80 -12.42 18.90 12.48
N GLU A 81 -13.71 18.95 12.65
CA GLU A 81 -14.57 20.02 12.15
C GLU A 81 -15.25 20.73 13.34
N VAL A 82 -15.18 22.04 13.34
CA VAL A 82 -15.82 22.90 14.36
C VAL A 82 -16.83 23.78 13.66
N GLU A 83 -18.06 23.77 14.14
CA GLU A 83 -19.17 24.54 13.59
C GLU A 83 -19.84 25.38 14.66
N THR A 84 -20.02 26.69 14.38
CA THR A 84 -20.78 27.59 15.26
C THR A 84 -22.28 27.42 15.04
N VAL A 85 -23.10 27.91 16.00
CA VAL A 85 -24.58 27.92 15.88
C VAL A 85 -25.08 28.67 14.65
N LYS A 86 -24.26 29.49 14.00
CA LYS A 86 -24.58 30.23 12.78
C LYS A 86 -24.12 29.48 11.52
N GLY A 87 -23.63 28.24 11.65
CA GLY A 87 -23.19 27.40 10.53
C GLY A 87 -21.81 27.77 9.95
N LYS A 88 -21.05 28.65 10.62
CA LYS A 88 -19.65 28.89 10.21
C LYS A 88 -18.77 27.73 10.64
N LYS A 89 -17.89 27.31 9.75
CA LYS A 89 -17.06 26.11 9.94
C LYS A 89 -15.56 26.40 9.81
N THR A 90 -14.78 25.67 10.57
CA THR A 90 -13.35 25.50 10.35
C THR A 90 -12.98 24.03 10.54
N SER A 91 -11.92 23.58 9.89
CA SER A 91 -11.42 22.22 10.06
C SER A 91 -9.91 22.17 10.10
N ARG A 92 -9.39 21.11 10.71
CA ARG A 92 -7.98 20.74 10.68
C ARG A 92 -7.87 19.25 10.39
N GLU A 93 -6.80 18.88 9.69
CA GLU A 93 -6.53 17.50 9.31
C GLU A 93 -5.06 17.17 9.54
N GLY A 94 -4.80 15.91 9.89
CA GLY A 94 -3.46 15.38 10.04
C GLY A 94 -3.47 13.86 10.05
N LEU A 95 -2.31 13.25 9.85
CA LEU A 95 -2.17 11.80 9.93
C LEU A 95 -1.89 11.38 11.38
N VAL A 96 -2.57 10.33 11.81
CA VAL A 96 -2.27 9.59 13.04
C VAL A 96 -1.62 8.29 12.65
N VAL A 97 -0.38 8.08 13.08
CA VAL A 97 0.36 6.84 12.87
C VAL A 97 0.30 6.03 14.17
N VAL A 98 -0.28 4.85 14.10
CA VAL A 98 -0.35 3.88 15.20
C VAL A 98 0.64 2.76 14.90
N ASN A 99 1.73 2.73 15.65
CA ASN A 99 2.79 1.76 15.45
C ASN A 99 2.43 0.39 16.04
N PRO A 100 2.72 -0.71 15.34
CA PRO A 100 2.61 -2.05 15.89
C PRO A 100 3.59 -2.25 17.05
N LEU A 101 3.26 -3.18 17.95
CA LEU A 101 4.20 -3.67 18.97
C LEU A 101 5.22 -4.61 18.35
N ALA A 102 6.28 -4.88 19.09
CA ALA A 102 7.38 -5.74 18.60
C ALA A 102 6.91 -7.16 18.22
N ASP A 103 5.89 -7.67 18.92
CA ASP A 103 5.34 -9.01 18.69
C ASP A 103 4.15 -9.03 17.70
N ASP A 104 3.73 -7.88 17.19
CA ASP A 104 2.66 -7.80 16.21
C ASP A 104 3.14 -8.24 14.82
N PRO A 105 2.26 -8.79 13.98
CA PRO A 105 2.57 -9.08 12.59
C PRO A 105 3.01 -7.82 11.84
N GLN A 106 4.13 -7.92 11.15
CA GLN A 106 4.68 -6.81 10.35
C GLN A 106 5.13 -7.33 8.99
N SER A 107 4.79 -6.62 7.92
CA SER A 107 5.34 -6.89 6.60
C SER A 107 6.71 -6.26 6.44
N LYS A 108 7.55 -6.94 5.65
CA LYS A 108 8.81 -6.41 5.12
C LYS A 108 8.64 -6.11 3.65
N GLU A 109 9.07 -4.94 3.26
CA GLU A 109 9.04 -4.54 1.86
C GLU A 109 9.94 -5.41 1.00
N VAL A 110 9.34 -6.10 0.02
CA VAL A 110 10.04 -6.81 -1.04
C VAL A 110 9.46 -6.33 -2.36
N ALA A 111 10.23 -5.58 -3.14
CA ALA A 111 9.73 -4.87 -4.32
C ALA A 111 9.06 -5.80 -5.35
N PHE A 112 9.57 -7.01 -5.51
CA PHE A 112 9.02 -8.01 -6.41
C PHE A 112 7.62 -8.48 -6.00
N GLU A 113 7.40 -8.69 -4.72
CA GLU A 113 6.13 -9.20 -4.17
C GLU A 113 5.04 -8.12 -4.04
N ARG A 114 5.36 -6.88 -4.39
CA ARG A 114 4.40 -5.78 -4.44
C ARG A 114 3.53 -5.76 -5.68
N ILE A 115 3.81 -6.62 -6.65
CA ILE A 115 3.05 -6.72 -7.88
C ILE A 115 2.40 -8.09 -7.90
N VAL A 116 1.08 -8.11 -7.90
CA VAL A 116 0.28 -9.32 -7.76
C VAL A 116 -0.80 -9.36 -8.83
N SER A 117 -1.29 -10.57 -9.13
CA SER A 117 -2.33 -10.74 -10.16
C SER A 117 -3.52 -11.52 -9.63
N PRO A 118 -4.74 -11.15 -10.01
CA PRO A 118 -5.95 -11.89 -9.66
C PRO A 118 -5.86 -13.38 -10.03
N GLY A 119 -6.24 -14.26 -9.11
CA GLY A 119 -6.19 -15.70 -9.28
C GLY A 119 -4.81 -16.33 -9.15
N LYS A 120 -3.76 -15.54 -8.89
CA LYS A 120 -2.39 -16.05 -8.71
C LYS A 120 -2.02 -16.06 -7.23
N THR A 121 -1.06 -16.93 -6.91
CA THR A 121 -0.45 -16.99 -5.59
C THR A 121 0.60 -15.89 -5.45
N ALA A 122 0.59 -15.23 -4.30
CA ALA A 122 1.53 -14.19 -3.92
C ALA A 122 2.14 -14.52 -2.56
N ARG A 123 3.24 -13.85 -2.23
CA ARG A 123 3.92 -13.99 -0.95
C ARG A 123 4.04 -12.64 -0.27
N LEU A 124 3.92 -12.66 1.04
CA LEU A 124 4.16 -11.50 1.90
C LEU A 124 5.20 -11.89 2.93
N TYR A 125 6.36 -11.23 2.88
CA TYR A 125 7.46 -11.44 3.81
C TYR A 125 7.33 -10.55 5.02
N GLY A 126 7.85 -10.98 6.15
CA GLY A 126 7.84 -10.18 7.37
C GLY A 126 8.15 -10.95 8.64
N SER A 127 7.81 -10.34 9.76
CA SER A 127 8.00 -10.91 11.09
C SER A 127 6.65 -11.16 11.78
N ASN A 128 6.63 -12.14 12.69
CA ASN A 128 5.48 -12.53 13.50
C ASN A 128 4.23 -12.94 12.66
N LEU A 129 4.45 -13.39 11.44
CA LEU A 129 3.39 -13.72 10.49
C LEU A 129 2.62 -15.00 10.84
N GLN A 130 3.17 -15.86 11.71
CA GLN A 130 2.53 -17.11 12.15
C GLN A 130 1.18 -16.91 12.86
N ASN A 131 0.91 -15.69 13.35
CA ASN A 131 -0.32 -15.35 14.05
C ASN A 131 -1.40 -14.78 13.10
N VAL A 132 -1.10 -14.61 11.81
CA VAL A 132 -2.04 -14.06 10.83
C VAL A 132 -2.99 -15.17 10.36
N THR A 133 -4.27 -14.92 10.51
CA THR A 133 -5.35 -15.84 10.09
C THR A 133 -6.10 -15.36 8.87
N ALA A 134 -6.01 -14.08 8.54
CA ALA A 134 -6.62 -13.53 7.34
C ALA A 134 -5.84 -12.34 6.77
N ILE A 135 -5.99 -12.11 5.47
CA ILE A 135 -5.47 -10.95 4.75
C ILE A 135 -6.66 -10.22 4.11
N LEU A 136 -6.76 -8.90 4.34
CA LEU A 136 -7.75 -8.06 3.68
C LEU A 136 -7.09 -7.31 2.53
N LEU A 137 -7.68 -7.42 1.34
CA LEU A 137 -7.18 -6.81 0.11
C LEU A 137 -8.33 -6.36 -0.78
N GLY A 138 -8.42 -5.08 -1.09
CA GLY A 138 -9.40 -4.54 -2.03
C GLY A 138 -10.85 -4.87 -1.67
N GLY A 139 -11.20 -4.83 -0.38
CA GLY A 139 -12.53 -5.18 0.12
C GLY A 139 -12.81 -6.69 0.22
N ASN A 140 -11.85 -7.53 -0.13
CA ASN A 140 -11.94 -8.99 0.00
C ASN A 140 -11.19 -9.45 1.25
N THR A 141 -11.70 -10.52 1.88
CA THR A 141 -11.02 -11.22 2.96
C THR A 141 -10.50 -12.55 2.44
N ILE A 142 -9.20 -12.73 2.52
CA ILE A 142 -8.50 -13.97 2.18
C ILE A 142 -8.28 -14.69 3.50
N THR A 143 -8.98 -15.81 3.69
CA THR A 143 -8.87 -16.64 4.89
C THR A 143 -7.76 -17.67 4.74
N ASP A 144 -7.17 -18.04 5.87
CA ASP A 144 -6.19 -19.13 5.97
C ASP A 144 -4.98 -18.98 5.02
N PRO A 145 -4.28 -17.83 5.04
CA PRO A 145 -3.00 -17.74 4.36
C PRO A 145 -2.02 -18.76 4.95
N THR A 146 -1.20 -19.37 4.11
CA THR A 146 -0.24 -20.39 4.57
C THR A 146 1.03 -19.71 5.07
N TYR A 147 1.34 -19.91 6.35
CA TYR A 147 2.63 -19.49 6.90
C TYR A 147 3.72 -20.48 6.52
N VAL A 148 4.83 -19.97 6.01
CA VAL A 148 5.98 -20.76 5.59
C VAL A 148 7.23 -20.29 6.32
N GLU A 149 7.85 -21.18 7.06
CA GLU A 149 9.19 -20.98 7.61
C GLU A 149 10.23 -21.30 6.53
N SER A 150 11.12 -20.36 6.29
CA SER A 150 12.19 -20.49 5.32
C SER A 150 13.54 -20.14 5.95
N ALA A 151 14.61 -20.75 5.44
CA ALA A 151 15.96 -20.48 5.90
C ALA A 151 16.39 -19.01 5.65
N ASP A 152 15.88 -18.41 4.59
CA ASP A 152 16.21 -17.04 4.21
C ASP A 152 15.28 -16.04 4.90
N GLU A 153 13.98 -16.23 4.79
CA GLU A 153 12.98 -15.34 5.40
C GLU A 153 11.59 -15.99 5.42
N ASN A 154 10.87 -15.82 6.53
CA ASN A 154 9.51 -16.32 6.68
C ASN A 154 8.52 -15.48 5.86
N TYR A 155 7.47 -16.14 5.36
CA TYR A 155 6.43 -15.48 4.57
C TYR A 155 5.06 -16.10 4.74
N LEU A 156 4.03 -15.35 4.37
CA LEU A 156 2.68 -15.86 4.11
C LEU A 156 2.52 -16.08 2.61
N GLU A 157 2.01 -17.23 2.24
CA GLU A 157 1.55 -17.51 0.88
C GLU A 157 0.03 -17.41 0.82
N TYR A 158 -0.49 -16.66 -0.15
CA TYR A 158 -1.92 -16.39 -0.28
C TYR A 158 -2.31 -16.23 -1.75
N THR A 159 -3.57 -16.51 -2.07
CA THR A 159 -4.09 -16.37 -3.43
C THR A 159 -4.90 -15.08 -3.56
N ILE A 160 -4.58 -14.28 -4.58
CA ILE A 160 -5.33 -13.06 -4.88
C ILE A 160 -6.71 -13.43 -5.41
N PRO A 161 -7.81 -12.94 -4.80
CA PRO A 161 -9.15 -13.23 -5.31
C PRO A 161 -9.33 -12.71 -6.74
N THR A 162 -9.98 -13.49 -7.59
CA THR A 162 -10.21 -13.14 -9.00
C THR A 162 -11.11 -11.92 -9.21
N GLY A 163 -11.89 -11.55 -8.17
CA GLY A 163 -12.76 -10.38 -8.19
C GLY A 163 -12.09 -9.06 -7.79
N VAL A 164 -10.80 -9.06 -7.43
CA VAL A 164 -10.09 -7.81 -7.11
C VAL A 164 -9.78 -7.08 -8.42
N SER A 165 -10.24 -5.84 -8.53
CA SER A 165 -9.96 -4.99 -9.68
C SER A 165 -8.49 -4.56 -9.71
N GLU A 166 -7.99 -4.18 -10.89
CA GLU A 166 -6.67 -3.58 -11.00
C GLU A 166 -6.57 -2.27 -10.22
N GLY A 167 -5.45 -2.06 -9.55
CA GLY A 167 -5.21 -0.87 -8.74
C GLY A 167 -4.18 -1.07 -7.64
N ASP A 168 -3.94 -0.02 -6.88
CA ASP A 168 -3.03 -0.03 -5.74
C ASP A 168 -3.84 -0.20 -4.45
N TYR A 169 -3.48 -1.20 -3.66
CA TYR A 169 -4.18 -1.56 -2.43
C TYR A 169 -3.21 -1.71 -1.27
N ARG A 170 -3.63 -1.25 -0.10
CA ARG A 170 -2.96 -1.61 1.14
C ARG A 170 -3.40 -3.01 1.56
N ILE A 171 -2.44 -3.87 1.85
CA ILE A 171 -2.70 -5.14 2.54
C ILE A 171 -2.95 -4.84 4.01
N VAL A 172 -3.94 -5.48 4.59
CA VAL A 172 -4.19 -5.47 6.03
C VAL A 172 -4.13 -6.91 6.54
N LEU A 173 -3.27 -7.17 7.51
CA LEU A 173 -3.16 -8.45 8.18
C LEU A 173 -4.16 -8.52 9.33
N GLN A 174 -4.74 -9.68 9.58
CA GLN A 174 -5.67 -9.88 10.69
C GLN A 174 -5.28 -11.14 11.46
N ASP A 175 -5.26 -11.03 12.79
CA ASP A 175 -5.02 -12.17 13.69
C ASP A 175 -6.34 -12.87 14.10
N ALA A 176 -6.24 -13.92 14.92
CA ALA A 176 -7.39 -14.69 15.38
C ALA A 176 -8.34 -13.89 16.27
N ASP A 177 -7.85 -12.87 16.96
CA ASP A 177 -8.64 -11.99 17.82
C ASP A 177 -9.32 -10.86 17.01
N GLY A 178 -9.10 -10.82 15.70
CA GLY A 178 -9.65 -9.79 14.80
C GLY A 178 -8.89 -8.46 14.84
N ASN A 179 -7.72 -8.41 15.47
CA ASN A 179 -6.87 -7.23 15.39
C ASN A 179 -6.34 -7.09 13.96
N GLN A 180 -6.26 -5.86 13.50
CA GLN A 180 -5.80 -5.54 12.15
C GLN A 180 -4.51 -4.73 12.20
N TYR A 181 -3.61 -5.06 11.26
CA TYR A 181 -2.28 -4.46 11.15
C TYR A 181 -2.07 -4.04 9.70
N GLY A 182 -1.78 -2.76 9.48
CA GLY A 182 -1.44 -2.28 8.14
C GLY A 182 -0.14 -2.90 7.65
N ALA A 183 -0.17 -3.44 6.45
CA ALA A 183 0.99 -3.96 5.76
C ALA A 183 1.32 -3.08 4.53
N ASP A 184 2.19 -3.58 3.65
CA ASP A 184 2.63 -2.84 2.47
C ASP A 184 1.52 -2.60 1.44
N MET A 185 1.77 -1.65 0.56
CA MET A 185 0.97 -1.46 -0.65
C MET A 185 1.36 -2.49 -1.70
N VAL A 186 0.36 -3.04 -2.39
CA VAL A 186 0.55 -3.90 -3.56
C VAL A 186 -0.18 -3.33 -4.76
N LYS A 187 0.38 -3.53 -5.93
CA LYS A 187 -0.27 -3.25 -7.20
C LYS A 187 -0.91 -4.51 -7.74
N VAL A 188 -2.21 -4.52 -7.87
CA VAL A 188 -2.96 -5.61 -8.52
C VAL A 188 -3.03 -5.31 -10.01
N THR A 189 -2.57 -6.22 -10.86
CA THR A 189 -2.60 -6.06 -12.31
C THR A 189 -2.65 -7.40 -13.02
N ASN A 190 -3.33 -7.43 -14.18
CA ASN A 190 -3.29 -8.54 -15.12
C ASN A 190 -2.22 -8.34 -16.20
N ALA A 191 -1.57 -7.18 -16.23
CA ALA A 191 -0.52 -6.91 -17.21
C ALA A 191 0.68 -7.85 -17.03
N SER A 192 1.30 -8.22 -18.12
CA SER A 192 2.58 -8.92 -18.08
C SER A 192 3.68 -7.94 -17.69
N LEU A 193 4.50 -8.31 -16.73
CA LEU A 193 5.59 -7.48 -16.23
C LEU A 193 6.90 -8.25 -16.27
N VAL A 194 7.93 -7.62 -16.83
CA VAL A 194 9.31 -8.04 -16.65
C VAL A 194 9.89 -7.24 -15.48
N ILE A 195 10.29 -7.92 -14.43
CA ILE A 195 10.65 -7.30 -13.15
C ILE A 195 12.14 -7.31 -12.94
N SER A 196 12.80 -8.43 -13.22
CA SER A 196 14.23 -8.57 -13.09
C SER A 196 14.80 -9.48 -14.15
N GLY A 197 16.02 -9.24 -14.44
CA GLY A 197 16.93 -10.12 -15.12
C GLY A 197 18.29 -9.81 -14.58
N ALA A 198 19.28 -10.56 -14.94
CA ALA A 198 20.62 -10.03 -14.83
C ALA A 198 20.62 -8.73 -15.65
N ASN A 199 21.00 -7.60 -15.03
CA ASN A 199 21.15 -6.31 -15.73
C ASN A 199 22.26 -6.35 -16.81
N ARG A 200 22.76 -7.53 -17.10
CA ARG A 200 23.79 -7.81 -18.11
C ARG A 200 23.47 -9.11 -18.82
N ALA A 201 23.30 -9.03 -20.12
CA ALA A 201 23.19 -10.17 -21.00
C ALA A 201 24.45 -10.24 -21.90
N THR A 202 24.81 -11.45 -22.32
CA THR A 202 25.90 -11.65 -23.28
C THR A 202 25.29 -12.03 -24.61
N ALA A 203 25.73 -11.38 -25.69
CA ALA A 203 25.27 -11.66 -27.06
C ALA A 203 25.40 -13.17 -27.37
N ASN A 204 24.37 -13.74 -27.99
CA ASN A 204 24.30 -15.14 -28.39
C ASN A 204 24.33 -16.16 -27.21
N VAL A 205 24.13 -15.71 -25.98
CA VAL A 205 24.05 -16.56 -24.78
C VAL A 205 22.63 -16.52 -24.20
N ASP A 206 22.19 -17.64 -23.66
CA ASP A 206 20.89 -17.73 -22.97
C ASP A 206 20.89 -16.83 -21.73
N TRP A 207 19.81 -16.09 -21.63
CA TRP A 207 19.57 -15.13 -20.57
C TRP A 207 18.15 -15.30 -20.01
N THR A 208 18.05 -15.40 -18.70
CA THR A 208 16.76 -15.58 -18.01
C THR A 208 16.32 -14.27 -17.36
N ILE A 209 15.10 -13.89 -17.64
CA ILE A 209 14.42 -12.76 -17.02
C ILE A 209 13.25 -13.27 -16.16
N SER A 210 12.99 -12.59 -15.08
CA SER A 210 11.90 -12.90 -14.14
C SER A 210 10.82 -11.84 -14.20
N GLY A 211 9.59 -12.23 -13.89
CA GLY A 211 8.46 -11.31 -13.91
C GLY A 211 7.17 -11.96 -13.43
N ILE A 212 6.05 -11.40 -13.84
CA ILE A 212 4.72 -11.95 -13.61
C ILE A 212 3.92 -11.97 -14.91
N ASN A 213 3.01 -12.95 -15.02
CA ASN A 213 2.19 -13.18 -16.23
C ASN A 213 3.04 -13.31 -17.52
N LEU A 214 4.27 -13.78 -17.39
CA LEU A 214 5.22 -13.84 -18.51
C LEU A 214 4.80 -14.87 -19.57
N GLU A 215 3.94 -15.81 -19.24
CA GLU A 215 3.32 -16.73 -20.21
C GLU A 215 2.53 -16.01 -21.30
N ASN A 216 2.13 -14.77 -21.07
CA ASN A 216 1.37 -13.94 -22.02
C ASN A 216 2.26 -13.12 -22.96
N ILE A 217 3.57 -13.10 -22.75
CA ILE A 217 4.50 -12.39 -23.63
C ILE A 217 4.65 -13.12 -24.96
N ALA A 218 4.45 -12.40 -26.05
CA ALA A 218 4.67 -12.91 -27.42
C ALA A 218 6.06 -12.58 -27.94
N SER A 219 6.60 -11.40 -27.58
CA SER A 219 7.91 -10.98 -28.07
C SER A 219 8.55 -9.94 -27.15
N LEU A 220 9.88 -9.92 -27.15
CA LEU A 220 10.72 -8.92 -26.53
C LEU A 220 11.61 -8.29 -27.61
N THR A 221 11.83 -6.97 -27.53
CA THR A 221 12.67 -6.23 -28.46
C THR A 221 13.81 -5.57 -27.68
N ILE A 222 15.04 -5.86 -28.06
CA ILE A 222 16.29 -5.38 -27.43
C ILE A 222 17.18 -4.83 -28.54
N GLY A 223 17.62 -3.57 -28.44
CA GLY A 223 18.46 -2.96 -29.44
C GLY A 223 17.86 -2.97 -30.86
N GLY A 224 16.54 -2.93 -30.96
CA GLY A 224 15.80 -3.00 -32.22
C GLY A 224 15.64 -4.42 -32.80
N GLN A 225 16.21 -5.46 -32.15
CA GLN A 225 16.04 -6.84 -32.54
C GLN A 225 14.92 -7.50 -31.72
N THR A 226 14.00 -8.15 -32.42
CA THR A 226 12.83 -8.79 -31.79
C THR A 226 13.05 -10.28 -31.63
N VAL A 227 12.89 -10.78 -30.42
CA VAL A 227 12.93 -12.19 -30.05
C VAL A 227 11.51 -12.63 -29.71
N SER A 228 11.03 -13.67 -30.41
CA SER A 228 9.71 -14.28 -30.21
C SER A 228 9.75 -15.76 -29.90
N GLN A 229 10.95 -16.33 -29.84
CA GLN A 229 11.16 -17.72 -29.42
C GLN A 229 11.92 -17.73 -28.09
N PHE A 230 11.35 -18.44 -27.15
CA PHE A 230 11.89 -18.59 -25.81
C PHE A 230 12.22 -20.07 -25.57
N SER A 231 13.41 -20.34 -25.03
CA SER A 231 13.82 -21.72 -24.69
C SER A 231 13.08 -22.23 -23.43
N ASN A 232 12.65 -21.29 -22.56
CA ASN A 232 11.74 -21.55 -21.45
C ASN A 232 10.78 -20.37 -21.29
N GLN A 233 9.50 -20.64 -21.03
CA GLN A 233 8.50 -19.64 -20.75
C GLN A 233 7.50 -20.18 -19.71
N SER A 234 7.41 -19.50 -18.59
CA SER A 234 6.45 -19.75 -17.52
C SER A 234 5.75 -18.45 -17.09
N SER A 235 4.92 -18.52 -16.09
CA SER A 235 4.29 -17.30 -15.53
C SER A 235 5.29 -16.37 -14.85
N THR A 236 6.45 -16.89 -14.43
CA THR A 236 7.44 -16.14 -13.63
C THR A 236 8.79 -15.98 -14.31
N GLU A 237 9.07 -16.73 -15.37
CA GLU A 237 10.38 -16.71 -16.04
C GLU A 237 10.26 -16.86 -17.55
N ILE A 238 11.16 -16.17 -18.25
CA ILE A 238 11.43 -16.37 -19.67
C ILE A 238 12.94 -16.53 -19.84
N THR A 239 13.34 -17.58 -20.54
CA THR A 239 14.72 -17.73 -21.02
C THR A 239 14.76 -17.55 -22.53
N LEU A 240 15.61 -16.65 -22.99
CA LEU A 240 15.82 -16.35 -24.40
C LEU A 240 17.31 -16.24 -24.70
N THR A 241 17.69 -16.51 -25.95
CA THR A 241 19.04 -16.20 -26.41
C THR A 241 19.13 -14.69 -26.65
N CYS A 242 20.08 -14.02 -25.99
CA CYS A 242 20.32 -12.59 -26.21
C CYS A 242 20.69 -12.36 -27.68
N PRO A 243 20.06 -11.36 -28.35
CA PRO A 243 20.41 -11.03 -29.71
C PRO A 243 21.89 -10.68 -29.89
N ASP A 244 22.41 -10.83 -31.13
CA ASP A 244 23.76 -10.46 -31.49
C ASP A 244 23.86 -8.93 -31.57
N LEU A 245 24.19 -8.31 -30.46
CA LEU A 245 24.33 -6.87 -30.27
C LEU A 245 25.76 -6.54 -29.87
N SER A 246 26.25 -5.37 -30.30
CA SER A 246 27.51 -4.84 -29.80
C SER A 246 27.43 -4.47 -28.34
N ASP A 247 28.56 -4.35 -27.65
CA ASP A 247 28.61 -3.89 -26.27
C ASP A 247 27.95 -2.52 -26.12
N GLY A 248 27.05 -2.39 -25.17
CA GLY A 248 26.31 -1.14 -24.95
C GLY A 248 25.17 -1.31 -23.97
N SER A 249 24.44 -0.24 -23.72
CA SER A 249 23.21 -0.24 -22.96
C SER A 249 22.01 -0.14 -23.90
N TYR A 250 21.04 -1.00 -23.71
CA TYR A 250 19.85 -1.08 -24.55
C TYR A 250 18.59 -1.04 -23.71
N THR A 251 17.56 -0.38 -24.22
CA THR A 251 16.22 -0.44 -23.64
C THR A 251 15.49 -1.67 -24.19
N MET A 252 14.88 -2.44 -23.31
CA MET A 252 14.02 -3.56 -23.66
C MET A 252 12.56 -3.12 -23.72
N THR A 253 11.88 -3.51 -24.78
CA THR A 253 10.42 -3.37 -24.93
C THR A 253 9.81 -4.73 -25.26
N GLY A 254 8.49 -4.85 -25.19
CA GLY A 254 7.84 -6.12 -25.51
C GLY A 254 6.36 -5.97 -25.80
N LYS A 255 5.77 -7.06 -26.28
CA LYS A 255 4.34 -7.17 -26.55
C LYS A 255 3.77 -8.47 -25.99
N THR A 256 2.54 -8.39 -25.51
CA THR A 256 1.76 -9.57 -25.16
C THR A 256 1.18 -10.26 -26.40
N ARG A 257 0.60 -11.45 -26.22
CA ARG A 257 -0.12 -12.16 -27.28
C ARG A 257 -1.35 -11.41 -27.78
N SER A 258 -1.92 -10.52 -26.95
CA SER A 258 -3.00 -9.61 -27.32
C SER A 258 -2.50 -8.33 -28.04
N GLY A 259 -1.19 -8.14 -28.16
CA GLY A 259 -0.58 -6.98 -28.82
C GLY A 259 -0.35 -5.78 -27.91
N GLU A 260 -0.65 -5.90 -26.61
CA GLU A 260 -0.45 -4.85 -25.64
C GLU A 260 1.04 -4.69 -25.29
N ALA A 261 1.45 -3.49 -24.92
CA ALA A 261 2.80 -3.21 -24.48
C ALA A 261 3.07 -3.90 -23.12
N VAL A 262 4.26 -4.51 -23.00
CA VAL A 262 4.75 -5.05 -21.73
C VAL A 262 5.31 -3.91 -20.89
N GLN A 263 4.95 -3.88 -19.61
CA GLN A 263 5.50 -2.94 -18.62
C GLN A 263 6.78 -3.51 -18.01
N PHE A 264 7.78 -2.65 -17.84
CA PHE A 264 9.04 -3.03 -17.22
C PHE A 264 9.27 -2.19 -15.96
N LEU A 265 9.77 -2.80 -14.90
CA LEU A 265 10.29 -2.10 -13.73
C LEU A 265 11.75 -1.69 -13.90
N ASN A 266 12.47 -2.43 -14.74
CA ASN A 266 13.86 -2.13 -15.12
C ASN A 266 14.04 -2.47 -16.59
N ASP A 267 14.11 -1.44 -17.42
CA ASP A 267 14.12 -1.53 -18.89
C ASP A 267 15.50 -1.36 -19.52
N ASN A 268 16.53 -1.09 -18.72
CA ASN A 268 17.91 -0.94 -19.19
C ASN A 268 18.73 -2.21 -18.96
N ILE A 269 19.30 -2.70 -20.03
CA ILE A 269 20.11 -3.92 -20.08
C ILE A 269 21.51 -3.58 -20.54
#